data_5781818318cf06d6e1e2b125747746fe
#
_entry.id   5781818318cf06d6e1e2b125747746fe
#
_cell.length_a   1.000
_cell.length_b   1.000
_cell.length_c   1.000
_cell.angle_alpha   90.00
_cell.angle_beta   90.00
_cell.angle_gamma   90.00
#
_symmetry.space_group_name_H-M   'P 1'
#
loop_
_entity.id
_entity.type
_entity.pdbx_description
1 polymer ?
#
loop_
_entity_poly.entity_id
_entity_poly.type
_entity_poly.pdbx_seq_one_letter_code
_entity_poly.pdbx_strand_id
1 'polypeptide(L)'
;MKPLSERTNHFTDSVIRRMTRISNKYGALNLSQGFPDSNPPQAILDRLAELKNEPVHQYPITFGAKNFREALAAKQEHFTGLKIDPETEVVVTCGGTEAMIAATMTVVNPGEKVVLFSPFYENYRADTILSGAEPIFVPLIPPDFKFREADLEAAFAQNPKAIILCNPNNPCGKVFTRSELEFIAALAEKHDTYVITDEVYEHLVFEPMKHTYFSTLPGMWERTISCGSLSKTYSMTGWRLGYTIAPESITETIKKVHDFLTISASGPMQEAAVVGLRFGDDYYRDFLADYAKRRKFFLDGLDRIGIDHTNPDGAYYVLLDISRYKYEDDLDFCEDLARKVGIGAVPGSSFFREPVNHLIRLHFAKSEAVLTDALNRLEGIHKMER
;
A
#
# COMPACT_ATOMS: atom_id res chain seq x y z
N MET A 1 26.29 26.46 12.69
CA MET A 1 26.21 25.08 12.16
C MET A 1 25.84 25.15 10.68
N LYS A 2 26.30 24.21 9.85
CA LYS A 2 25.86 24.11 8.45
C LYS A 2 24.38 23.72 8.42
N PRO A 3 23.62 24.10 7.38
CA PRO A 3 22.22 23.71 7.24
C PRO A 3 22.11 22.17 7.05
N LEU A 4 20.96 21.62 7.44
CA LEU A 4 20.61 20.21 7.18
C LEU A 4 20.33 19.99 5.68
N SER A 5 20.15 18.73 5.28
CA SER A 5 19.83 18.36 3.89
C SER A 5 18.52 19.01 3.45
N GLU A 6 18.54 19.72 2.33
CA GLU A 6 17.38 20.41 1.77
C GLU A 6 16.25 19.46 1.33
N ARG A 7 16.61 18.22 0.93
CA ARG A 7 15.61 17.23 0.47
C ARG A 7 14.52 16.93 1.50
N THR A 8 14.84 17.04 2.80
CA THR A 8 13.87 16.81 3.88
C THR A 8 12.89 17.96 4.07
N ASN A 9 13.11 19.11 3.42
CA ASN A 9 12.17 20.23 3.45
C ASN A 9 11.00 20.06 2.50
N HIS A 10 11.05 19.06 1.62
CA HIS A 10 10.03 18.83 0.58
C HIS A 10 8.93 17.87 0.99
N PHE A 11 9.01 17.26 2.17
CA PHE A 11 7.95 16.44 2.75
C PHE A 11 7.90 16.64 4.28
N THR A 12 6.75 16.38 4.87
CA THR A 12 6.51 16.52 6.32
C THR A 12 6.61 15.17 7.01
N ASP A 13 6.58 15.18 8.35
CA ASP A 13 6.33 13.95 9.13
C ASP A 13 5.05 13.27 8.66
N SER A 14 5.06 11.93 8.72
CA SER A 14 3.90 11.12 8.38
C SER A 14 2.63 11.59 9.09
N VAL A 15 1.63 12.00 8.31
CA VAL A 15 0.33 12.42 8.83
C VAL A 15 -0.39 11.24 9.49
N ILE A 16 -0.25 10.03 8.95
CA ILE A 16 -0.81 8.81 9.55
C ILE A 16 -0.26 8.60 10.97
N ARG A 17 1.06 8.79 11.19
CA ARG A 17 1.66 8.70 12.53
C ARG A 17 1.22 9.83 13.46
N ARG A 18 1.05 11.04 12.92
CA ARG A 18 0.49 12.17 13.68
C ARG A 18 -0.92 11.83 14.18
N MET A 19 -1.78 11.29 13.31
CA MET A 19 -3.15 10.91 13.68
C MET A 19 -3.18 9.75 14.68
N THR A 20 -2.24 8.82 14.62
CA THR A 20 -2.07 7.80 15.66
C THR A 20 -1.74 8.41 17.02
N ARG A 21 -0.83 9.41 17.06
CA ARG A 21 -0.53 10.13 18.33
C ARG A 21 -1.75 10.88 18.86
N ILE A 22 -2.52 11.51 17.97
CA ILE A 22 -3.77 12.22 18.32
C ILE A 22 -4.81 11.23 18.87
N SER A 23 -4.99 10.10 18.22
CA SER A 23 -5.89 9.04 18.69
C SER A 23 -5.52 8.58 20.10
N ASN A 24 -4.24 8.30 20.35
CA ASN A 24 -3.75 7.90 21.67
C ASN A 24 -3.95 9.00 22.71
N LYS A 25 -3.71 10.27 22.36
CA LYS A 25 -3.89 11.42 23.26
C LYS A 25 -5.32 11.53 23.79
N TYR A 26 -6.31 11.24 22.98
CA TYR A 26 -7.73 11.36 23.34
C TYR A 26 -8.40 10.03 23.67
N GLY A 27 -7.67 8.89 23.69
CA GLY A 27 -8.22 7.57 23.89
C GLY A 27 -9.22 7.17 22.80
N ALA A 28 -9.02 7.70 21.59
CA ALA A 28 -9.88 7.41 20.46
C ALA A 28 -9.56 6.04 19.87
N LEU A 29 -10.58 5.36 19.35
CA LEU A 29 -10.43 4.14 18.58
C LEU A 29 -9.68 4.47 17.26
N ASN A 30 -8.49 3.91 17.10
CA ASN A 30 -7.62 4.25 15.98
C ASN A 30 -8.02 3.51 14.69
N LEU A 31 -8.74 4.20 13.80
CA LEU A 31 -9.03 3.76 12.43
C LEU A 31 -8.20 4.54 11.39
N SER A 32 -7.17 5.28 11.83
CA SER A 32 -6.28 6.04 10.96
C SER A 32 -5.16 5.18 10.37
N GLN A 33 -4.45 4.42 11.20
CA GLN A 33 -3.35 3.59 10.77
C GLN A 33 -3.84 2.22 10.32
N GLY A 34 -3.72 1.95 9.02
CA GLY A 34 -4.20 0.72 8.39
C GLY A 34 -3.38 -0.52 8.74
N PHE A 35 -3.76 -1.21 9.81
CA PHE A 35 -3.24 -2.53 10.16
C PHE A 35 -4.35 -3.40 10.79
N PRO A 36 -4.34 -4.73 10.50
CA PRO A 36 -5.26 -5.67 11.12
C PRO A 36 -5.08 -5.74 12.64
N ASP A 37 -6.16 -6.03 13.36
CA ASP A 37 -6.13 -6.32 14.80
C ASP A 37 -6.01 -7.82 15.10
N SER A 38 -5.93 -8.66 14.08
CA SER A 38 -5.68 -10.09 14.18
C SER A 38 -4.18 -10.40 14.21
N ASN A 39 -3.83 -11.47 14.90
CA ASN A 39 -2.51 -12.05 14.83
C ASN A 39 -2.26 -12.72 13.45
N PRO A 40 -1.00 -12.97 13.09
CA PRO A 40 -0.69 -13.88 11.99
C PRO A 40 -1.35 -15.25 12.15
N PRO A 41 -1.59 -16.00 11.07
CA PRO A 41 -2.07 -17.38 11.14
C PRO A 41 -1.27 -18.23 12.12
N GLN A 42 -1.95 -19.05 12.92
CA GLN A 42 -1.34 -19.82 13.99
C GLN A 42 -0.17 -20.69 13.52
N ALA A 43 -0.29 -21.33 12.35
CA ALA A 43 0.77 -22.15 11.78
C ALA A 43 2.09 -21.37 11.56
N ILE A 44 2.01 -20.08 11.23
CA ILE A 44 3.19 -19.21 11.09
C ILE A 44 3.80 -18.93 12.47
N LEU A 45 2.97 -18.67 13.47
CA LEU A 45 3.41 -18.43 14.85
C LEU A 45 4.04 -19.67 15.47
N ASP A 46 3.46 -20.85 15.21
CA ASP A 46 4.00 -22.12 15.67
C ASP A 46 5.39 -22.37 15.07
N ARG A 47 5.54 -22.12 13.76
CA ARG A 47 6.85 -22.23 13.11
C ARG A 47 7.87 -21.25 13.71
N LEU A 48 7.48 -20.02 13.99
CA LEU A 48 8.34 -19.05 14.65
C LEU A 48 8.82 -19.56 16.03
N ALA A 49 7.92 -20.18 16.79
CA ALA A 49 8.29 -20.74 18.10
C ALA A 49 9.29 -21.91 17.98
N GLU A 50 9.23 -22.71 16.94
CA GLU A 50 10.18 -23.80 16.68
C GLU A 50 11.59 -23.29 16.37
N LEU A 51 11.70 -22.15 15.69
CA LEU A 51 12.97 -21.59 15.20
C LEU A 51 13.95 -21.16 16.29
N LYS A 52 13.51 -21.03 17.54
CA LYS A 52 14.33 -20.51 18.65
C LYS A 52 15.68 -21.21 18.84
N ASN A 53 15.79 -22.48 18.46
CA ASN A 53 16.99 -23.29 18.60
C ASN A 53 17.62 -23.67 17.24
N GLU A 54 17.08 -23.17 16.13
CA GLU A 54 17.62 -23.41 14.79
C GLU A 54 18.72 -22.39 14.45
N PRO A 55 19.68 -22.72 13.55
CA PRO A 55 20.78 -21.84 13.21
C PRO A 55 20.39 -20.76 12.19
N VAL A 56 19.28 -20.04 12.44
CA VAL A 56 18.68 -19.04 11.52
C VAL A 56 18.85 -17.60 12.01
N HIS A 57 19.64 -17.40 13.09
CA HIS A 57 19.75 -16.09 13.76
C HIS A 57 20.87 -15.20 13.23
N GLN A 58 21.66 -15.70 12.28
CA GLN A 58 22.70 -14.92 11.60
C GLN A 58 22.16 -14.35 10.29
N TYR A 59 22.97 -13.55 9.60
CA TYR A 59 22.57 -12.99 8.31
C TYR A 59 22.17 -14.10 7.32
N PRO A 60 20.97 -14.06 6.74
CA PRO A 60 20.67 -14.87 5.58
C PRO A 60 21.45 -14.37 4.35
N ILE A 61 21.30 -15.04 3.21
CA ILE A 61 21.69 -14.45 1.92
C ILE A 61 20.98 -13.08 1.82
N THR A 62 21.73 -12.02 1.44
CA THR A 62 21.27 -10.64 1.58
C THR A 62 19.94 -10.40 0.86
N PHE A 63 19.80 -10.87 -0.38
CA PHE A 63 18.57 -10.74 -1.16
C PHE A 63 17.46 -11.75 -0.78
N GLY A 64 17.63 -12.48 0.33
CA GLY A 64 16.58 -13.33 0.94
C GLY A 64 16.97 -14.80 1.09
N ALA A 65 16.43 -15.45 2.12
CA ALA A 65 16.60 -16.87 2.35
C ALA A 65 16.09 -17.68 1.15
N LYS A 66 16.83 -18.71 0.74
CA LYS A 66 16.55 -19.49 -0.46
C LYS A 66 15.13 -20.09 -0.45
N ASN A 67 14.76 -20.75 0.64
CA ASN A 67 13.44 -21.38 0.79
C ASN A 67 12.29 -20.35 0.79
N PHE A 68 12.53 -19.13 1.27
CA PHE A 68 11.55 -18.05 1.19
C PHE A 68 11.36 -17.60 -0.27
N ARG A 69 12.46 -17.35 -0.99
CA ARG A 69 12.39 -16.93 -2.39
C ARG A 69 11.74 -17.99 -3.29
N GLU A 70 12.07 -19.29 -3.07
CA GLU A 70 11.43 -20.42 -3.76
C GLU A 70 9.93 -20.48 -3.48
N ALA A 71 9.51 -20.34 -2.22
CA ALA A 71 8.09 -20.36 -1.86
C ALA A 71 7.34 -19.14 -2.40
N LEU A 72 7.98 -17.96 -2.39
CA LEU A 72 7.40 -16.74 -2.94
C LEU A 72 7.25 -16.83 -4.47
N ALA A 73 8.28 -17.29 -5.18
CA ALA A 73 8.22 -17.50 -6.63
C ALA A 73 7.08 -18.45 -6.98
N ALA A 74 6.98 -19.61 -6.31
CA ALA A 74 5.91 -20.56 -6.53
C ALA A 74 4.51 -19.97 -6.27
N LYS A 75 4.35 -19.18 -5.20
CA LYS A 75 3.09 -18.46 -4.93
C LYS A 75 2.76 -17.49 -6.06
N GLN A 76 3.72 -16.66 -6.47
CA GLN A 76 3.47 -15.65 -7.49
C GLN A 76 3.28 -16.26 -8.88
N GLU A 77 3.98 -17.35 -9.21
CA GLU A 77 3.70 -18.14 -10.43
C GLU A 77 2.26 -18.63 -10.47
N HIS A 78 1.74 -19.13 -9.34
CA HIS A 78 0.35 -19.59 -9.23
C HIS A 78 -0.66 -18.49 -9.56
N PHE A 79 -0.45 -17.27 -9.06
CA PHE A 79 -1.40 -16.17 -9.26
C PHE A 79 -1.21 -15.42 -10.58
N THR A 80 0.02 -15.30 -11.06
CA THR A 80 0.35 -14.52 -12.26
C THR A 80 0.39 -15.36 -13.53
N GLY A 81 0.72 -16.65 -13.41
CA GLY A 81 1.03 -17.52 -14.54
C GLY A 81 2.41 -17.27 -15.18
N LEU A 82 3.18 -16.31 -14.65
CA LEU A 82 4.55 -16.04 -15.08
C LEU A 82 5.51 -17.03 -14.42
N LYS A 83 6.52 -17.49 -15.15
CA LYS A 83 7.64 -18.22 -14.54
C LYS A 83 8.58 -17.22 -13.88
N ILE A 84 8.97 -17.46 -12.64
CA ILE A 84 9.81 -16.58 -11.83
C ILE A 84 11.01 -17.38 -11.31
N ASP A 85 12.22 -16.95 -11.69
CA ASP A 85 13.43 -17.54 -11.14
C ASP A 85 13.71 -16.96 -9.73
N PRO A 86 13.63 -17.79 -8.66
CA PRO A 86 13.86 -17.31 -7.30
C PRO A 86 15.31 -16.85 -7.05
N GLU A 87 16.27 -17.23 -7.87
CA GLU A 87 17.68 -16.83 -7.71
C GLU A 87 17.99 -15.48 -8.36
N THR A 88 17.36 -15.17 -9.47
CA THR A 88 17.71 -14.00 -10.29
C THR A 88 16.64 -12.93 -10.33
N GLU A 89 15.37 -13.22 -9.99
CA GLU A 89 14.24 -12.31 -10.20
C GLU A 89 13.54 -11.88 -8.90
N VAL A 90 14.01 -12.33 -7.73
CA VAL A 90 13.38 -12.06 -6.43
C VAL A 90 14.37 -11.39 -5.47
N VAL A 91 13.94 -10.31 -4.82
CA VAL A 91 14.64 -9.71 -3.65
C VAL A 91 13.67 -9.58 -2.49
N VAL A 92 14.05 -10.10 -1.32
CA VAL A 92 13.28 -9.97 -0.08
C VAL A 92 13.73 -8.72 0.66
N THR A 93 12.79 -7.86 1.03
CA THR A 93 13.03 -6.54 1.59
C THR A 93 12.46 -6.37 2.99
N CYS A 94 12.92 -5.36 3.73
CA CYS A 94 12.36 -4.98 5.04
C CYS A 94 10.96 -4.32 4.91
N GLY A 95 10.02 -5.10 4.41
CA GLY A 95 8.64 -4.70 4.10
C GLY A 95 8.49 -3.99 2.76
N GLY A 96 7.24 -3.77 2.34
CA GLY A 96 6.93 -3.08 1.09
C GLY A 96 7.51 -1.66 1.01
N THR A 97 7.73 -1.00 2.15
CA THR A 97 8.36 0.34 2.19
C THR A 97 9.77 0.32 1.60
N GLU A 98 10.60 -0.66 1.97
CA GLU A 98 11.93 -0.80 1.36
C GLU A 98 11.81 -1.25 -0.10
N ALA A 99 10.89 -2.16 -0.43
CA ALA A 99 10.68 -2.59 -1.81
C ALA A 99 10.45 -1.39 -2.74
N MET A 100 9.59 -0.45 -2.33
CA MET A 100 9.26 0.74 -3.12
C MET A 100 10.45 1.69 -3.28
N ILE A 101 11.17 2.03 -2.20
CA ILE A 101 12.32 2.92 -2.31
C ILE A 101 13.47 2.26 -3.08
N ALA A 102 13.73 0.98 -2.87
CA ALA A 102 14.77 0.24 -3.59
C ALA A 102 14.46 0.16 -5.09
N ALA A 103 13.21 -0.13 -5.46
CA ALA A 103 12.75 -0.11 -6.85
C ALA A 103 12.93 1.27 -7.48
N THR A 104 12.53 2.34 -6.78
CA THR A 104 12.66 3.71 -7.28
C THR A 104 14.12 4.09 -7.50
N MET A 105 14.98 3.86 -6.48
CA MET A 105 16.42 4.17 -6.58
C MET A 105 17.14 3.34 -7.64
N THR A 106 16.61 2.18 -8.00
CA THR A 106 17.20 1.32 -9.03
C THR A 106 17.03 1.90 -10.44
N VAL A 107 15.89 2.48 -10.75
CA VAL A 107 15.58 2.91 -12.12
C VAL A 107 15.62 4.41 -12.33
N VAL A 108 15.61 5.22 -11.27
CA VAL A 108 15.49 6.69 -11.36
C VAL A 108 16.78 7.36 -10.92
N ASN A 109 17.29 8.30 -11.75
CA ASN A 109 18.43 9.15 -11.41
C ASN A 109 17.95 10.51 -10.87
N PRO A 110 18.83 11.24 -10.16
CA PRO A 110 18.54 12.62 -9.75
C PRO A 110 18.18 13.52 -10.96
N GLY A 111 17.09 14.29 -10.80
CA GLY A 111 16.57 15.18 -11.84
C GLY A 111 15.61 14.51 -12.84
N GLU A 112 15.46 13.18 -12.81
CA GLU A 112 14.45 12.49 -13.61
C GLU A 112 13.06 12.61 -12.97
N LYS A 113 12.02 12.26 -13.72
CA LYS A 113 10.63 12.44 -13.31
C LYS A 113 9.94 11.10 -13.04
N VAL A 114 9.03 11.09 -12.08
CA VAL A 114 8.22 9.91 -11.73
C VAL A 114 6.74 10.31 -11.72
N VAL A 115 5.91 9.59 -12.46
CA VAL A 115 4.45 9.79 -12.44
C VAL A 115 3.85 9.11 -11.22
N LEU A 116 3.03 9.84 -10.49
CA LEU A 116 2.26 9.38 -9.33
C LEU A 116 0.78 9.69 -9.55
N PHE A 117 -0.09 8.74 -9.32
CA PHE A 117 -1.52 9.04 -9.22
C PHE A 117 -1.82 9.76 -7.88
N SER A 118 -2.74 10.72 -7.91
CA SER A 118 -3.24 11.43 -6.73
C SER A 118 -4.74 11.12 -6.57
N PRO A 119 -5.19 10.51 -5.46
CA PRO A 119 -4.47 10.33 -4.19
C PRO A 119 -3.45 9.20 -4.23
N PHE A 120 -2.44 9.31 -3.33
CA PHE A 120 -1.32 8.37 -3.22
C PHE A 120 -0.97 8.08 -1.75
N TYR A 121 -0.35 6.93 -1.52
CA TYR A 121 0.27 6.65 -0.23
C TYR A 121 1.51 7.54 -0.04
N GLU A 122 1.62 8.18 1.13
CA GLU A 122 2.60 9.25 1.41
C GLU A 122 4.05 8.90 1.06
N ASN A 123 4.42 7.60 1.13
CA ASN A 123 5.78 7.16 0.84
C ASN A 123 6.20 7.39 -0.62
N TYR A 124 5.30 7.26 -1.60
CA TYR A 124 5.71 7.33 -3.02
C TYR A 124 6.30 8.69 -3.39
N ARG A 125 5.71 9.78 -2.85
CA ARG A 125 6.28 11.11 -3.02
C ARG A 125 7.62 11.24 -2.28
N ALA A 126 7.72 10.72 -1.06
CA ALA A 126 8.95 10.73 -0.28
C ALA A 126 10.05 9.91 -0.97
N ASP A 127 9.74 8.71 -1.46
CA ASP A 127 10.67 7.84 -2.18
C ASP A 127 11.20 8.51 -3.46
N THR A 128 10.32 9.17 -4.23
CA THR A 128 10.70 9.96 -5.41
C THR A 128 11.69 11.07 -5.05
N ILE A 129 11.40 11.87 -4.03
CA ILE A 129 12.25 12.99 -3.59
C ILE A 129 13.57 12.47 -3.01
N LEU A 130 13.55 11.40 -2.20
CA LEU A 130 14.76 10.79 -1.63
C LEU A 130 15.68 10.23 -2.71
N SER A 131 15.12 9.75 -3.82
CA SER A 131 15.87 9.33 -5.00
C SER A 131 16.40 10.52 -5.83
N GLY A 132 16.08 11.75 -5.43
CA GLY A 132 16.50 12.96 -6.15
C GLY A 132 15.64 13.31 -7.36
N ALA A 133 14.52 12.64 -7.55
CA ALA A 133 13.61 12.81 -8.68
C ALA A 133 12.47 13.79 -8.40
N GLU A 134 11.77 14.17 -9.46
CA GLU A 134 10.63 15.08 -9.43
C GLU A 134 9.32 14.32 -9.66
N PRO A 135 8.31 14.43 -8.75
CA PRO A 135 7.02 13.80 -8.95
C PRO A 135 6.13 14.60 -9.92
N ILE A 136 5.50 13.90 -10.88
CA ILE A 136 4.41 14.40 -11.72
C ILE A 136 3.12 13.76 -11.20
N PHE A 137 2.12 14.58 -10.85
CA PHE A 137 0.86 14.06 -10.32
C PHE A 137 -0.22 14.00 -11.40
N VAL A 138 -0.97 12.87 -11.42
CA VAL A 138 -2.13 12.65 -12.28
C VAL A 138 -3.34 12.41 -11.38
N PRO A 139 -4.40 13.23 -11.46
CA PRO A 139 -5.56 13.10 -10.58
C PRO A 139 -6.37 11.83 -10.85
N LEU A 140 -6.72 11.12 -9.77
CA LEU A 140 -7.83 10.19 -9.71
C LEU A 140 -9.04 10.93 -9.12
N ILE A 141 -10.05 11.16 -9.93
CA ILE A 141 -11.14 12.09 -9.62
C ILE A 141 -12.24 11.40 -8.79
N PRO A 142 -12.53 11.86 -7.55
CA PRO A 142 -13.65 11.35 -6.78
C PRO A 142 -15.00 11.61 -7.49
N PRO A 143 -16.06 10.78 -7.25
CA PRO A 143 -16.07 9.62 -6.34
C PRO A 143 -15.55 8.33 -6.97
N ASP A 144 -15.43 8.25 -8.30
CA ASP A 144 -15.08 7.02 -9.04
C ASP A 144 -13.56 6.77 -9.13
N PHE A 145 -12.75 7.75 -8.78
CA PHE A 145 -11.28 7.70 -8.86
C PHE A 145 -10.75 7.28 -10.23
N LYS A 146 -11.40 7.76 -11.29
CA LYS A 146 -10.92 7.62 -12.66
C LYS A 146 -9.94 8.73 -12.99
N PHE A 147 -8.92 8.43 -13.76
CA PHE A 147 -8.07 9.45 -14.36
C PHE A 147 -8.63 9.87 -15.74
N ARG A 148 -8.29 11.06 -16.19
CA ARG A 148 -8.52 11.47 -17.57
C ARG A 148 -7.32 11.04 -18.41
N GLU A 149 -7.55 10.37 -19.52
CA GLU A 149 -6.50 9.91 -20.43
C GLU A 149 -5.58 11.06 -20.87
N ALA A 150 -6.14 12.21 -21.17
CA ALA A 150 -5.37 13.40 -21.56
C ALA A 150 -4.41 13.89 -20.45
N ASP A 151 -4.78 13.78 -19.17
CA ASP A 151 -3.88 14.16 -18.07
C ASP A 151 -2.70 13.19 -17.96
N LEU A 152 -2.96 11.90 -18.17
CA LEU A 152 -1.92 10.89 -18.14
C LEU A 152 -1.00 11.01 -19.37
N GLU A 153 -1.54 11.23 -20.57
CA GLU A 153 -0.76 11.52 -21.77
C GLU A 153 0.13 12.76 -21.59
N ALA A 154 -0.40 13.84 -20.99
CA ALA A 154 0.37 15.04 -20.69
C ALA A 154 1.50 14.80 -19.68
N ALA A 155 1.29 13.89 -18.72
CA ALA A 155 2.33 13.46 -17.78
C ALA A 155 3.43 12.68 -18.50
N PHE A 156 3.08 11.73 -19.36
CA PHE A 156 4.04 10.94 -20.14
C PHE A 156 4.77 11.77 -21.20
N ALA A 157 4.14 12.82 -21.76
CA ALA A 157 4.80 13.77 -22.68
C ALA A 157 5.98 14.51 -22.02
N GLN A 158 6.08 14.53 -20.68
CA GLN A 158 7.22 15.06 -19.95
C GLN A 158 8.39 14.06 -19.83
N ASN A 159 8.30 12.91 -20.50
CA ASN A 159 9.31 11.85 -20.57
C ASN A 159 9.70 11.32 -19.15
N PRO A 160 8.74 10.83 -18.36
CA PRO A 160 9.03 10.28 -17.03
C PRO A 160 9.85 9.01 -17.12
N LYS A 161 10.77 8.83 -16.18
CA LYS A 161 11.59 7.62 -16.06
C LYS A 161 10.79 6.43 -15.53
N ALA A 162 9.87 6.71 -14.62
CA ALA A 162 9.01 5.68 -14.02
C ALA A 162 7.60 6.21 -13.73
N ILE A 163 6.66 5.28 -13.59
CA ILE A 163 5.34 5.50 -12.99
C ILE A 163 5.19 4.56 -11.80
N ILE A 164 4.64 5.06 -10.69
CA ILE A 164 4.26 4.24 -9.54
C ILE A 164 2.75 3.98 -9.57
N LEU A 165 2.38 2.72 -9.52
CA LEU A 165 1.00 2.23 -9.61
C LEU A 165 0.64 1.41 -8.37
N CYS A 166 -0.21 1.94 -7.50
CA CYS A 166 -0.76 1.22 -6.36
C CYS A 166 -2.09 0.55 -6.74
N ASN A 167 -2.12 -0.78 -6.78
CA ASN A 167 -3.29 -1.53 -7.19
C ASN A 167 -3.48 -2.81 -6.35
N PRO A 168 -4.53 -2.90 -5.54
CA PRO A 168 -5.52 -1.89 -5.14
C PRO A 168 -4.93 -0.65 -4.47
N ASN A 169 -5.56 0.51 -4.68
CA ASN A 169 -5.02 1.79 -4.25
C ASN A 169 -5.26 2.07 -2.75
N ASN A 170 -4.26 2.63 -2.11
CA ASN A 170 -4.35 3.31 -0.83
C ASN A 170 -4.16 4.82 -1.10
N PRO A 171 -5.15 5.69 -0.80
CA PRO A 171 -6.22 5.55 0.22
C PRO A 171 -7.61 5.19 -0.30
N CYS A 172 -7.87 5.23 -1.60
CA CYS A 172 -9.25 5.26 -2.10
C CYS A 172 -9.89 3.90 -2.38
N GLY A 173 -9.10 2.82 -2.32
CA GLY A 173 -9.60 1.47 -2.58
C GLY A 173 -9.93 1.19 -4.06
N LYS A 174 -9.51 2.08 -4.98
CA LYS A 174 -9.66 1.83 -6.42
C LYS A 174 -8.92 0.56 -6.82
N VAL A 175 -9.57 -0.26 -7.63
CA VAL A 175 -8.94 -1.30 -8.43
C VAL A 175 -8.96 -0.86 -9.89
N PHE A 176 -7.80 -0.77 -10.50
CA PHE A 176 -7.71 -0.38 -11.91
C PHE A 176 -8.30 -1.48 -12.79
N THR A 177 -9.15 -1.09 -13.72
CA THR A 177 -9.70 -2.00 -14.74
C THR A 177 -8.60 -2.45 -15.68
N ARG A 178 -8.80 -3.61 -16.33
CA ARG A 178 -7.85 -4.11 -17.33
C ARG A 178 -7.61 -3.09 -18.44
N SER A 179 -8.64 -2.41 -18.92
CA SER A 179 -8.51 -1.37 -19.97
C SER A 179 -7.71 -0.15 -19.51
N GLU A 180 -7.86 0.30 -18.26
CA GLU A 180 -7.03 1.36 -17.69
C GLU A 180 -5.56 0.94 -17.61
N LEU A 181 -5.30 -0.31 -17.20
CA LEU A 181 -3.93 -0.84 -17.12
C LEU A 181 -3.32 -1.03 -18.52
N GLU A 182 -4.08 -1.47 -19.51
CA GLU A 182 -3.63 -1.58 -20.90
C GLU A 182 -3.33 -0.19 -21.52
N PHE A 183 -4.10 0.84 -21.16
CA PHE A 183 -3.80 2.21 -21.56
C PHE A 183 -2.49 2.73 -20.94
N ILE A 184 -2.27 2.46 -19.65
CA ILE A 184 -1.00 2.79 -18.97
C ILE A 184 0.16 2.03 -19.61
N ALA A 185 -0.02 0.75 -19.94
CA ALA A 185 0.98 -0.09 -20.56
C ALA A 185 1.41 0.45 -21.94
N ALA A 186 0.45 0.85 -22.76
CA ALA A 186 0.72 1.45 -24.07
C ALA A 186 1.55 2.75 -23.95
N LEU A 187 1.27 3.58 -22.95
CA LEU A 187 2.06 4.79 -22.69
C LEU A 187 3.46 4.45 -22.17
N ALA A 188 3.57 3.47 -21.27
CA ALA A 188 4.86 3.02 -20.73
C ALA A 188 5.76 2.44 -21.82
N GLU A 189 5.20 1.68 -22.77
CA GLU A 189 5.92 1.18 -23.93
C GLU A 189 6.36 2.32 -24.87
N LYS A 190 5.42 3.21 -25.23
CA LYS A 190 5.67 4.33 -26.13
C LYS A 190 6.75 5.29 -25.63
N HIS A 191 6.84 5.50 -24.33
CA HIS A 191 7.76 6.45 -23.71
C HIS A 191 8.96 5.79 -23.02
N ASP A 192 9.14 4.47 -23.18
CA ASP A 192 10.19 3.67 -22.54
C ASP A 192 10.30 3.91 -21.03
N THR A 193 9.14 3.88 -20.35
CA THR A 193 8.98 4.18 -18.94
C THR A 193 8.93 2.90 -18.13
N TYR A 194 9.63 2.82 -17.00
CA TYR A 194 9.50 1.73 -16.02
C TYR A 194 8.19 1.85 -15.25
N VAL A 195 7.65 0.70 -14.84
CA VAL A 195 6.45 0.65 -14.01
C VAL A 195 6.79 -0.02 -12.69
N ILE A 196 6.60 0.71 -11.59
CA ILE A 196 6.78 0.19 -10.23
C ILE A 196 5.38 -0.02 -9.67
N THR A 197 5.00 -1.27 -9.41
CA THR A 197 3.69 -1.56 -8.81
C THR A 197 3.81 -1.77 -7.32
N ASP A 198 2.85 -1.24 -6.55
CA ASP A 198 2.61 -1.61 -5.16
C ASP A 198 1.37 -2.50 -5.10
N GLU A 199 1.58 -3.80 -4.90
CA GLU A 199 0.55 -4.84 -4.94
C GLU A 199 0.28 -5.44 -3.55
N VAL A 200 0.56 -4.69 -2.47
CA VAL A 200 0.41 -5.19 -1.08
C VAL A 200 -1.03 -5.60 -0.74
N TYR A 201 -2.02 -5.17 -1.52
CA TYR A 201 -3.43 -5.54 -1.38
C TYR A 201 -3.92 -6.50 -2.46
N GLU A 202 -3.04 -7.20 -3.19
CA GLU A 202 -3.35 -8.10 -4.32
C GLU A 202 -4.50 -9.08 -4.06
N HIS A 203 -4.65 -9.55 -2.81
CA HIS A 203 -5.69 -10.50 -2.39
C HIS A 203 -6.92 -9.83 -1.76
N LEU A 204 -7.00 -8.50 -1.76
CA LEU A 204 -8.13 -7.73 -1.24
C LEU A 204 -8.80 -6.95 -2.37
N VAL A 205 -9.44 -7.69 -3.26
CA VAL A 205 -10.21 -7.16 -4.40
C VAL A 205 -11.61 -7.74 -4.33
N PHE A 206 -12.61 -6.87 -4.21
CA PHE A 206 -14.00 -7.27 -4.00
C PHE A 206 -14.74 -7.42 -5.33
N GLU A 207 -15.63 -8.41 -5.39
CA GLU A 207 -16.52 -8.63 -6.55
C GLU A 207 -17.29 -7.33 -6.91
N PRO A 208 -17.47 -7.00 -8.20
CA PRO A 208 -17.15 -7.81 -9.38
C PRO A 208 -15.72 -7.59 -9.94
N MET A 209 -14.90 -6.78 -9.27
CA MET A 209 -13.53 -6.49 -9.71
C MET A 209 -12.62 -7.70 -9.57
N LYS A 210 -11.55 -7.73 -10.37
CA LYS A 210 -10.47 -8.72 -10.29
C LYS A 210 -9.12 -8.01 -10.33
N HIS A 211 -8.18 -8.51 -9.53
CA HIS A 211 -6.81 -8.04 -9.62
C HIS A 211 -6.19 -8.42 -10.96
N THR A 212 -5.53 -7.47 -11.60
CA THR A 212 -4.69 -7.72 -12.77
C THR A 212 -3.27 -7.32 -12.41
N TYR A 213 -2.38 -8.29 -12.41
CA TYR A 213 -0.95 -8.04 -12.22
C TYR A 213 -0.40 -7.34 -13.45
N PHE A 214 0.16 -6.16 -13.28
CA PHE A 214 0.61 -5.33 -14.40
C PHE A 214 1.70 -6.02 -15.24
N SER A 215 2.61 -6.74 -14.58
CA SER A 215 3.68 -7.51 -15.22
C SER A 215 3.19 -8.60 -16.18
N THR A 216 1.91 -9.02 -16.06
CA THR A 216 1.31 -10.04 -16.96
C THR A 216 0.75 -9.47 -18.26
N LEU A 217 0.68 -8.15 -18.38
CA LEU A 217 0.24 -7.52 -19.63
C LEU A 217 1.31 -7.69 -20.72
N PRO A 218 0.91 -7.83 -21.99
CA PRO A 218 1.85 -8.00 -23.09
C PRO A 218 2.95 -6.94 -23.10
N GLY A 219 4.23 -7.36 -23.14
CA GLY A 219 5.40 -6.48 -23.18
C GLY A 219 5.73 -5.75 -21.86
N MET A 220 5.00 -6.04 -20.76
CA MET A 220 5.19 -5.32 -19.49
C MET A 220 6.15 -6.00 -18.54
N TRP A 221 6.42 -7.30 -18.66
CA TRP A 221 7.40 -7.97 -17.81
C TRP A 221 8.76 -7.26 -17.81
N GLU A 222 9.27 -6.92 -18.99
CA GLU A 222 10.62 -6.37 -19.20
C GLU A 222 10.86 -5.00 -18.54
N ARG A 223 9.79 -4.31 -18.13
CA ARG A 223 9.84 -2.95 -17.57
C ARG A 223 9.10 -2.78 -16.25
N THR A 224 8.59 -3.88 -15.65
CA THR A 224 7.83 -3.83 -14.41
C THR A 224 8.66 -4.32 -13.23
N ILE A 225 8.60 -3.59 -12.13
CA ILE A 225 9.07 -4.01 -10.81
C ILE A 225 7.82 -4.19 -9.94
N SER A 226 7.44 -5.43 -9.70
CA SER A 226 6.32 -5.75 -8.80
C SER A 226 6.79 -5.73 -7.36
N CYS A 227 6.28 -4.79 -6.55
CA CYS A 227 6.55 -4.67 -5.14
C CYS A 227 5.38 -5.24 -4.32
N GLY A 228 5.68 -6.08 -3.37
CA GLY A 228 4.67 -6.70 -2.51
C GLY A 228 5.10 -6.80 -1.06
N SER A 229 4.19 -7.28 -0.23
CA SER A 229 4.46 -7.47 1.20
C SER A 229 3.58 -8.56 1.80
N LEU A 230 4.12 -9.27 2.78
CA LEU A 230 3.38 -10.25 3.55
C LEU A 230 2.51 -9.58 4.65
N SER A 231 2.74 -8.28 4.87
CA SER A 231 2.16 -7.50 5.98
C SER A 231 0.64 -7.55 6.05
N LYS A 232 -0.03 -7.51 4.89
CA LYS A 232 -1.49 -7.38 4.82
C LYS A 232 -2.18 -8.73 4.72
N THR A 233 -1.70 -9.57 3.83
CA THR A 233 -2.25 -10.90 3.57
C THR A 233 -2.15 -11.82 4.80
N TYR A 234 -1.07 -11.70 5.57
CA TYR A 234 -0.83 -12.59 6.74
C TYR A 234 -0.86 -11.85 8.08
N SER A 235 -1.40 -10.63 8.15
CA SER A 235 -1.55 -9.84 9.40
C SER A 235 -0.23 -9.67 10.16
N MET A 236 0.91 -9.50 9.45
CA MET A 236 2.25 -9.44 10.06
C MET A 236 2.97 -8.11 9.79
N THR A 237 2.27 -6.97 9.89
CA THR A 237 2.83 -5.65 9.57
C THR A 237 4.14 -5.32 10.31
N GLY A 238 4.28 -5.81 11.55
CA GLY A 238 5.46 -5.61 12.40
C GLY A 238 6.66 -6.49 12.04
N TRP A 239 6.48 -7.53 11.22
CA TRP A 239 7.56 -8.44 10.85
C TRP A 239 8.51 -7.86 9.81
N ARG A 240 8.05 -6.84 9.09
CA ARG A 240 8.82 -6.14 8.08
C ARG A 240 9.33 -7.10 6.98
N LEU A 241 8.42 -7.85 6.37
CA LEU A 241 8.70 -8.69 5.20
C LEU A 241 7.97 -8.17 3.98
N GLY A 242 8.73 -7.84 2.96
CA GLY A 242 8.29 -7.44 1.63
C GLY A 242 9.20 -8.04 0.57
N TYR A 243 8.94 -7.72 -0.68
CA TYR A 243 9.71 -8.25 -1.78
C TYR A 243 9.57 -7.38 -3.04
N THR A 244 10.54 -7.53 -3.93
CA THR A 244 10.42 -7.13 -5.33
C THR A 244 10.54 -8.35 -6.22
N ILE A 245 9.79 -8.34 -7.34
CA ILE A 245 9.89 -9.30 -8.42
C ILE A 245 10.03 -8.51 -9.72
N ALA A 246 11.11 -8.77 -10.46
CA ALA A 246 11.43 -8.06 -11.69
C ALA A 246 12.37 -8.92 -12.55
N PRO A 247 12.56 -8.62 -13.84
CA PRO A 247 13.57 -9.28 -14.67
C PRO A 247 14.96 -9.25 -14.05
N GLU A 248 15.77 -10.28 -14.30
CA GLU A 248 17.14 -10.41 -13.79
C GLU A 248 17.96 -9.12 -13.95
N SER A 249 17.91 -8.49 -15.13
CA SER A 249 18.68 -7.26 -15.42
C SER A 249 18.37 -6.09 -14.47
N ILE A 250 17.13 -6.00 -13.99
CA ILE A 250 16.68 -4.99 -13.01
C ILE A 250 17.02 -5.46 -11.60
N THR A 251 16.72 -6.72 -11.31
CA THR A 251 16.92 -7.34 -9.99
C THR A 251 18.36 -7.30 -9.53
N GLU A 252 19.34 -7.50 -10.42
CA GLU A 252 20.78 -7.36 -10.11
C GLU A 252 21.14 -5.95 -9.60
N THR A 253 20.43 -4.92 -10.02
CA THR A 253 20.61 -3.56 -9.50
C THR A 253 19.86 -3.35 -8.20
N ILE A 254 18.63 -3.91 -8.07
CA ILE A 254 17.88 -3.88 -6.82
C ILE A 254 18.68 -4.53 -5.68
N LYS A 255 19.34 -5.68 -5.93
CA LYS A 255 20.20 -6.36 -4.95
C LYS A 255 21.28 -5.42 -4.39
N LYS A 256 21.94 -4.62 -5.25
CA LYS A 256 22.95 -3.65 -4.83
C LYS A 256 22.38 -2.53 -3.97
N VAL A 257 21.21 -1.99 -4.35
CA VAL A 257 20.55 -0.95 -3.55
C VAL A 257 20.13 -1.50 -2.19
N HIS A 258 19.48 -2.66 -2.17
CA HIS A 258 19.04 -3.36 -0.96
C HIS A 258 20.20 -3.62 0.01
N ASP A 259 21.34 -4.12 -0.48
CA ASP A 259 22.52 -4.41 0.34
C ASP A 259 22.98 -3.19 1.14
N PHE A 260 22.96 -2.00 0.55
CA PHE A 260 23.39 -0.76 1.20
C PHE A 260 22.28 -0.04 1.98
N LEU A 261 21.02 -0.36 1.74
CA LEU A 261 19.92 0.17 2.56
C LEU A 261 19.77 -0.57 3.88
N THR A 262 19.74 -1.92 3.85
CA THR A 262 19.34 -2.72 5.00
C THR A 262 20.16 -3.98 5.22
N ILE A 263 21.01 -4.39 4.29
CA ILE A 263 21.76 -5.64 4.26
C ILE A 263 20.84 -6.83 3.99
N SER A 264 19.84 -7.08 4.83
CA SER A 264 18.89 -8.18 4.68
C SER A 264 17.63 -7.98 5.53
N ALA A 265 16.52 -8.58 5.12
CA ALA A 265 15.38 -8.78 5.98
C ALA A 265 15.66 -9.87 7.03
N SER A 266 14.92 -9.85 8.15
CA SER A 266 15.11 -10.77 9.27
C SER A 266 15.02 -12.25 8.87
N GLY A 267 16.12 -13.00 9.04
CA GLY A 267 16.18 -14.44 8.72
C GLY A 267 15.12 -15.27 9.43
N PRO A 268 14.98 -15.22 10.77
CA PRO A 268 13.96 -15.99 11.49
C PRO A 268 12.53 -15.68 11.01
N MET A 269 12.23 -14.42 10.68
CA MET A 269 10.91 -14.04 10.18
C MET A 269 10.66 -14.58 8.77
N GLN A 270 11.67 -14.60 7.91
CA GLN A 270 11.57 -15.23 6.60
C GLN A 270 11.27 -16.72 6.73
N GLU A 271 12.03 -17.44 7.55
CA GLU A 271 11.85 -18.88 7.78
C GLU A 271 10.45 -19.22 8.29
N ALA A 272 9.92 -18.45 9.25
CA ALA A 272 8.57 -18.65 9.74
C ALA A 272 7.50 -18.35 8.66
N ALA A 273 7.71 -17.31 7.88
CA ALA A 273 6.75 -16.86 6.87
C ALA A 273 6.63 -17.79 5.65
N VAL A 274 7.61 -18.67 5.42
CA VAL A 274 7.54 -19.71 4.36
C VAL A 274 6.26 -20.54 4.49
N VAL A 275 5.80 -20.80 5.71
CA VAL A 275 4.56 -21.53 5.97
C VAL A 275 3.36 -20.83 5.31
N GLY A 276 3.27 -19.51 5.50
CA GLY A 276 2.20 -18.70 4.91
C GLY A 276 2.24 -18.66 3.38
N LEU A 277 3.45 -18.55 2.81
CA LEU A 277 3.63 -18.55 1.35
C LEU A 277 3.19 -19.86 0.69
N ARG A 278 3.11 -20.96 1.45
CA ARG A 278 2.66 -22.28 1.01
C ARG A 278 1.20 -22.59 1.27
N PHE A 279 0.43 -21.63 1.77
CA PHE A 279 -1.01 -21.81 1.95
C PHE A 279 -1.68 -22.01 0.58
N GLY A 280 -2.70 -22.87 0.56
CA GLY A 280 -3.52 -23.13 -0.63
C GLY A 280 -4.57 -22.05 -0.87
N ASP A 281 -5.28 -22.15 -1.97
CA ASP A 281 -6.32 -21.21 -2.41
C ASP A 281 -7.42 -20.99 -1.38
N ASP A 282 -7.70 -21.97 -0.53
CA ASP A 282 -8.67 -21.87 0.55
C ASP A 282 -8.34 -20.73 1.51
N TYR A 283 -7.06 -20.53 1.83
CA TYR A 283 -6.64 -19.42 2.70
C TYR A 283 -7.00 -18.06 2.09
N TYR A 284 -6.68 -17.86 0.82
CA TYR A 284 -6.91 -16.57 0.13
C TYR A 284 -8.40 -16.31 -0.09
N ARG A 285 -9.17 -17.35 -0.42
CA ARG A 285 -10.62 -17.29 -0.52
C ARG A 285 -11.27 -16.89 0.81
N ASP A 286 -10.89 -17.56 1.90
CA ASP A 286 -11.48 -17.32 3.22
C ASP A 286 -11.04 -15.97 3.78
N PHE A 287 -9.78 -15.56 3.52
CA PHE A 287 -9.27 -14.23 3.82
C PHE A 287 -10.08 -13.14 3.12
N LEU A 288 -10.30 -13.26 1.82
CA LEU A 288 -11.10 -12.29 1.06
C LEU A 288 -12.56 -12.26 1.54
N ALA A 289 -13.15 -13.43 1.81
CA ALA A 289 -14.54 -13.52 2.29
C ALA A 289 -14.72 -12.82 3.64
N ASP A 290 -13.76 -12.96 4.57
CA ASP A 290 -13.78 -12.27 5.86
C ASP A 290 -13.71 -10.75 5.68
N TYR A 291 -12.81 -10.24 4.84
CA TYR A 291 -12.74 -8.81 4.56
C TYR A 291 -13.94 -8.27 3.79
N ALA A 292 -14.53 -9.04 2.89
CA ALA A 292 -15.79 -8.67 2.21
C ALA A 292 -16.94 -8.53 3.22
N LYS A 293 -17.01 -9.44 4.21
CA LYS A 293 -17.99 -9.34 5.32
C LYS A 293 -17.77 -8.07 6.15
N ARG A 294 -16.51 -7.80 6.57
CA ARG A 294 -16.15 -6.59 7.34
C ARG A 294 -16.48 -5.31 6.57
N ARG A 295 -16.14 -5.27 5.27
CA ARG A 295 -16.45 -4.16 4.39
C ARG A 295 -17.97 -3.91 4.37
N LYS A 296 -18.75 -4.93 4.02
CA LYS A 296 -20.22 -4.81 3.99
C LYS A 296 -20.78 -4.35 5.32
N PHE A 297 -20.37 -4.96 6.43
CA PHE A 297 -20.83 -4.60 7.77
C PHE A 297 -20.55 -3.13 8.10
N PHE A 298 -19.34 -2.65 7.79
CA PHE A 298 -18.95 -1.29 8.10
C PHE A 298 -19.66 -0.26 7.21
N LEU A 299 -19.74 -0.51 5.88
CA LEU A 299 -20.41 0.38 4.95
C LEU A 299 -21.93 0.45 5.22
N ASP A 300 -22.61 -0.69 5.42
CA ASP A 300 -24.03 -0.71 5.82
C ASP A 300 -24.26 0.06 7.13
N GLY A 301 -23.28 0.04 8.03
CA GLY A 301 -23.31 0.82 9.26
C GLY A 301 -23.20 2.32 9.02
N LEU A 302 -22.31 2.75 8.13
CA LEU A 302 -22.15 4.16 7.74
C LEU A 302 -23.42 4.69 7.06
N ASP A 303 -24.00 3.91 6.14
CA ASP A 303 -25.29 4.22 5.49
C ASP A 303 -26.40 4.44 6.51
N ARG A 304 -26.50 3.55 7.49
CA ARG A 304 -27.53 3.62 8.55
C ARG A 304 -27.38 4.87 9.42
N ILE A 305 -26.13 5.30 9.65
CA ILE A 305 -25.83 6.54 10.40
C ILE A 305 -26.07 7.78 9.50
N GLY A 306 -26.11 7.62 8.18
CA GLY A 306 -26.26 8.71 7.22
C GLY A 306 -24.96 9.48 6.97
N ILE A 307 -23.82 8.77 6.93
CA ILE A 307 -22.51 9.30 6.59
C ILE A 307 -22.21 9.00 5.12
N ASP A 308 -22.02 10.03 4.32
CA ASP A 308 -21.63 9.88 2.92
C ASP A 308 -20.21 9.29 2.82
N HIS A 309 -20.04 8.26 2.00
CA HIS A 309 -18.77 7.55 1.88
C HIS A 309 -18.54 6.95 0.49
N THR A 310 -17.28 6.62 0.19
CA THR A 310 -16.93 5.89 -1.02
C THR A 310 -17.23 4.39 -0.89
N ASN A 311 -17.30 3.71 -2.03
CA ASN A 311 -17.49 2.26 -2.08
C ASN A 311 -16.21 1.61 -2.65
N PRO A 312 -15.24 1.23 -1.82
CA PRO A 312 -13.95 0.75 -2.29
C PRO A 312 -14.05 -0.60 -2.99
N ASP A 313 -13.40 -0.72 -4.15
CA ASP A 313 -13.29 -1.97 -4.92
C ASP A 313 -12.24 -2.93 -4.36
N GLY A 314 -11.30 -2.42 -3.60
CA GLY A 314 -10.22 -3.21 -3.01
C GLY A 314 -9.58 -2.56 -1.79
N ALA A 315 -8.53 -3.17 -1.27
CA ALA A 315 -7.88 -2.82 0.00
C ALA A 315 -8.89 -2.87 1.17
N TYR A 316 -8.68 -2.11 2.22
CA TYR A 316 -9.58 -2.07 3.38
C TYR A 316 -9.82 -0.65 3.90
N TYR A 317 -9.76 0.34 2.99
CA TYR A 317 -9.98 1.74 3.30
C TYR A 317 -11.31 2.23 2.74
N VAL A 318 -11.88 3.21 3.42
CA VAL A 318 -13.05 3.97 2.97
C VAL A 318 -12.80 5.45 3.21
N LEU A 319 -13.24 6.28 2.26
CA LEU A 319 -13.21 7.72 2.42
C LEU A 319 -14.62 8.20 2.79
N LEU A 320 -14.72 9.01 3.84
CA LEU A 320 -15.95 9.65 4.27
C LEU A 320 -15.96 11.09 3.75
N ASP A 321 -17.10 11.53 3.23
CA ASP A 321 -17.32 12.91 2.84
C ASP A 321 -17.78 13.73 4.05
N ILE A 322 -16.99 14.73 4.40
CA ILE A 322 -17.24 15.61 5.54
C ILE A 322 -17.68 17.02 5.16
N SER A 323 -18.00 17.26 3.87
CA SER A 323 -18.37 18.60 3.37
C SER A 323 -19.55 19.21 4.11
N ARG A 324 -20.50 18.40 4.58
CA ARG A 324 -21.68 18.86 5.35
C ARG A 324 -21.32 19.52 6.70
N TYR A 325 -20.14 19.19 7.28
CA TYR A 325 -19.76 19.66 8.61
C TYR A 325 -19.09 21.03 8.61
N LYS A 326 -18.83 21.63 7.45
CA LYS A 326 -18.35 23.03 7.26
C LYS A 326 -17.04 23.34 7.99
N TYR A 327 -16.13 22.38 8.08
CA TYR A 327 -14.75 22.63 8.50
C TYR A 327 -13.94 23.18 7.32
N GLU A 328 -13.08 24.15 7.57
CA GLU A 328 -12.17 24.67 6.57
C GLU A 328 -10.97 23.75 6.32
N ASP A 329 -10.58 23.01 7.37
CA ASP A 329 -9.45 22.09 7.38
C ASP A 329 -9.91 20.70 7.84
N ASP A 330 -9.63 19.67 7.03
CA ASP A 330 -9.94 18.28 7.34
C ASP A 330 -9.06 17.69 8.44
N LEU A 331 -7.87 18.29 8.69
CA LEU A 331 -7.03 17.93 9.83
C LEU A 331 -7.68 18.36 11.15
N ASP A 332 -8.21 19.58 11.23
CA ASP A 332 -8.96 20.07 12.38
C ASP A 332 -10.21 19.23 12.63
N PHE A 333 -10.90 18.83 11.54
CA PHE A 333 -12.01 17.88 11.65
C PHE A 333 -11.57 16.55 12.25
N CYS A 334 -10.47 15.96 11.76
CA CYS A 334 -9.95 14.68 12.26
C CYS A 334 -9.53 14.75 13.74
N GLU A 335 -8.93 15.88 14.19
CA GLU A 335 -8.58 16.07 15.60
C GLU A 335 -9.84 16.20 16.46
N ASP A 336 -10.83 16.96 16.02
CA ASP A 336 -12.12 17.09 16.70
C ASP A 336 -12.89 15.77 16.73
N LEU A 337 -12.86 14.98 15.63
CA LEU A 337 -13.45 13.64 15.57
C LEU A 337 -12.83 12.71 16.63
N ALA A 338 -11.50 12.72 16.75
CA ALA A 338 -10.82 11.96 17.79
C ALA A 338 -11.20 12.41 19.20
N ARG A 339 -11.31 13.73 19.43
CA ARG A 339 -11.58 14.32 20.74
C ARG A 339 -13.04 14.19 21.17
N LYS A 340 -14.00 14.45 20.24
CA LYS A 340 -15.43 14.59 20.55
C LYS A 340 -16.22 13.31 20.34
N VAL A 341 -15.81 12.52 19.33
CA VAL A 341 -16.49 11.28 18.90
C VAL A 341 -15.72 10.04 19.31
N GLY A 342 -14.41 10.18 19.51
CA GLY A 342 -13.55 9.08 19.93
C GLY A 342 -13.14 8.16 18.77
N ILE A 343 -13.02 8.71 17.56
CA ILE A 343 -12.57 7.97 16.34
C ILE A 343 -11.38 8.68 15.73
N GLY A 344 -10.28 7.94 15.51
CA GLY A 344 -9.12 8.40 14.81
C GLY A 344 -9.23 8.15 13.31
N ALA A 345 -9.08 9.20 12.50
CA ALA A 345 -9.11 9.19 11.04
C ALA A 345 -7.85 9.83 10.46
N VAL A 346 -7.64 9.73 9.15
CA VAL A 346 -6.57 10.46 8.43
C VAL A 346 -7.21 11.50 7.53
N PRO A 347 -6.77 12.78 7.58
CA PRO A 347 -7.25 13.81 6.68
C PRO A 347 -6.91 13.44 5.22
N GLY A 348 -7.90 13.61 4.32
CA GLY A 348 -7.75 13.30 2.90
C GLY A 348 -6.70 14.17 2.23
N SER A 349 -6.63 15.45 2.60
CA SER A 349 -5.64 16.40 2.09
C SER A 349 -4.20 15.89 2.15
N SER A 350 -3.89 14.96 3.07
CA SER A 350 -2.57 14.36 3.16
C SER A 350 -2.24 13.37 2.01
N PHE A 351 -3.24 12.92 1.29
CA PHE A 351 -3.09 11.96 0.19
C PHE A 351 -3.23 12.59 -1.18
N PHE A 352 -3.93 13.75 -1.26
CA PHE A 352 -4.17 14.44 -2.51
C PHE A 352 -3.16 15.54 -2.76
N ARG A 353 -2.82 15.75 -4.03
CA ARG A 353 -2.09 16.94 -4.46
C ARG A 353 -3.03 18.10 -4.75
N GLU A 354 -4.24 17.78 -5.21
CA GLU A 354 -5.34 18.70 -5.45
C GLU A 354 -5.92 19.16 -4.11
N PRO A 355 -6.61 20.33 -4.07
CA PRO A 355 -7.21 20.86 -2.84
C PRO A 355 -8.46 20.07 -2.42
N VAL A 356 -8.29 18.79 -2.09
CA VAL A 356 -9.32 17.90 -1.57
C VAL A 356 -9.20 17.87 -0.05
N ASN A 357 -10.02 18.68 0.63
CA ASN A 357 -10.05 18.82 2.09
C ASN A 357 -11.41 18.45 2.71
N HIS A 358 -12.27 17.77 1.93
CA HIS A 358 -13.59 17.34 2.36
C HIS A 358 -13.71 15.81 2.51
N LEU A 359 -12.60 15.09 2.36
CA LEU A 359 -12.56 13.64 2.53
C LEU A 359 -11.66 13.27 3.72
N ILE A 360 -12.07 12.28 4.50
CA ILE A 360 -11.21 11.67 5.51
C ILE A 360 -11.16 10.17 5.31
N ARG A 361 -10.02 9.53 5.62
CA ARG A 361 -9.85 8.10 5.47
C ARG A 361 -10.01 7.35 6.79
N LEU A 362 -10.84 6.32 6.79
CA LEU A 362 -10.90 5.26 7.79
C LEU A 362 -10.49 3.91 7.17
N HIS A 363 -10.28 2.91 8.02
CA HIS A 363 -10.11 1.53 7.58
C HIS A 363 -11.02 0.58 8.36
N PHE A 364 -11.39 -0.53 7.71
CA PHE A 364 -12.24 -1.57 8.30
C PHE A 364 -11.49 -2.89 8.57
N ALA A 365 -10.15 -2.87 8.65
CA ALA A 365 -9.33 -4.03 8.99
C ALA A 365 -9.35 -4.32 10.51
N LYS A 366 -10.54 -4.41 11.08
CA LYS A 366 -10.77 -4.65 12.50
C LYS A 366 -11.80 -5.76 12.69
N SER A 367 -11.81 -6.36 13.88
CA SER A 367 -12.83 -7.34 14.26
C SER A 367 -14.24 -6.71 14.28
N GLU A 368 -15.26 -7.52 14.11
CA GLU A 368 -16.65 -7.06 14.10
C GLU A 368 -17.03 -6.32 15.38
N ALA A 369 -16.49 -6.76 16.54
CA ALA A 369 -16.71 -6.09 17.81
C ALA A 369 -16.13 -4.67 17.83
N VAL A 370 -14.93 -4.48 17.28
CA VAL A 370 -14.28 -3.16 17.17
C VAL A 370 -15.00 -2.28 16.15
N LEU A 371 -15.45 -2.83 15.03
CA LEU A 371 -16.24 -2.10 14.03
C LEU A 371 -17.61 -1.69 14.59
N THR A 372 -18.23 -2.52 15.42
CA THR A 372 -19.48 -2.17 16.13
C THR A 372 -19.27 -0.99 17.08
N ASP A 373 -18.20 -1.00 17.91
CA ASP A 373 -17.86 0.13 18.78
C ASP A 373 -17.58 1.40 17.95
N ALA A 374 -16.86 1.25 16.81
CA ALA A 374 -16.62 2.36 15.91
C ALA A 374 -17.91 2.99 15.37
N LEU A 375 -18.85 2.18 14.91
CA LEU A 375 -20.14 2.65 14.37
C LEU A 375 -20.99 3.33 15.47
N ASN A 376 -21.04 2.75 16.67
CA ASN A 376 -21.75 3.35 17.80
C ASN A 376 -21.17 4.74 18.16
N ARG A 377 -19.86 4.89 18.14
CA ARG A 377 -19.20 6.20 18.37
C ARG A 377 -19.50 7.17 17.23
N LEU A 378 -19.45 6.69 15.97
CA LEU A 378 -19.71 7.52 14.78
C LEU A 378 -21.13 8.11 14.74
N GLU A 379 -22.13 7.54 15.43
CA GLU A 379 -23.44 8.19 15.62
C GLU A 379 -23.31 9.61 16.24
N GLY A 380 -22.25 9.85 17.00
CA GLY A 380 -21.95 11.14 17.58
C GLY A 380 -21.44 12.20 16.58
N ILE A 381 -21.13 11.83 15.36
CA ILE A 381 -20.54 12.73 14.33
C ILE A 381 -21.47 13.89 13.98
N HIS A 382 -22.79 13.65 13.99
CA HIS A 382 -23.81 14.67 13.69
C HIS A 382 -23.79 15.85 14.69
N LYS A 383 -23.24 15.64 15.89
CA LYS A 383 -23.06 16.73 16.89
C LYS A 383 -21.90 17.67 16.51
N MET A 384 -21.16 17.35 15.46
CA MET A 384 -20.06 18.18 14.94
C MET A 384 -20.52 19.14 13.84
N GLU A 385 -21.79 19.08 13.40
CA GLU A 385 -22.37 20.07 12.49
C GLU A 385 -22.27 21.48 13.09
N ARG A 386 -21.74 22.43 12.32
CA ARG A 386 -21.53 23.84 12.71
C ARG A 386 -22.55 24.73 12.01
#